data_964be98c9f706b0a45362e18825c2d13
#
_entry.id   964be98c9f706b0a45362e18825c2d13
#
_cell.length_a   1.000
_cell.length_b   1.000
_cell.length_c   1.000
_cell.angle_alpha   90.00
_cell.angle_beta   90.00
_cell.angle_gamma   90.00
#
_symmetry.space_group_name_H-M   'P 1'
#
loop_
_entity.id
_entity.type
_entity.pdbx_description
1 polymer ?
#
loop_
_entity_poly.entity_id
_entity_poly.type
_entity_poly.pdbx_seq_one_letter_code
_entity_poly.pdbx_strand_id
1 'polypeptide(L)'
;IFWAGIICVYLTSVQLGIKIRVIGALVGFVPIANIIALIVIIRTVSGEIRFESERIRRNENRRDLRICDTRYPILMVHGVFFRDYKFPNYWGRIPKELKTNGARIYFGNQQSASSVADSGRELAGRIKKIVSETGCGKLNIIAHSKGGLDIRYAMSYCGISEMIASVTTINTPHRGCKFAEY
;
A
#
# COMPACT_ATOMS: atom_id res chain seq x y z
N ILE A 1 -34.17 -2.62 6.50
CA ILE A 1 -33.12 -1.62 6.79
C ILE A 1 -32.08 -2.20 7.76
N PHE A 2 -32.47 -2.73 8.93
CA PHE A 2 -31.55 -3.24 9.96
C PHE A 2 -30.59 -4.32 9.42
N TRP A 3 -31.10 -5.39 8.85
CA TRP A 3 -30.28 -6.48 8.29
C TRP A 3 -29.37 -6.02 7.14
N ALA A 4 -29.84 -5.13 6.30
CA ALA A 4 -29.01 -4.54 5.26
C ALA A 4 -27.82 -3.76 5.84
N GLY A 5 -28.04 -3.03 6.94
CA GLY A 5 -26.98 -2.35 7.68
C GLY A 5 -25.95 -3.32 8.26
N ILE A 6 -26.38 -4.41 8.91
CA ILE A 6 -25.49 -5.44 9.44
C ILE A 6 -24.66 -6.09 8.32
N ILE A 7 -25.29 -6.48 7.21
CA ILE A 7 -24.60 -7.06 6.07
C ILE A 7 -23.57 -6.08 5.50
N CYS A 8 -23.94 -4.80 5.34
CA CYS A 8 -23.03 -3.77 4.86
C CYS A 8 -21.81 -3.65 5.77
N VAL A 9 -22.01 -3.54 7.09
CA VAL A 9 -20.92 -3.47 8.08
C VAL A 9 -20.03 -4.71 8.03
N TYR A 10 -20.61 -5.91 7.90
CA TYR A 10 -19.84 -7.15 7.80
C TYR A 10 -18.99 -7.24 6.54
N LEU A 11 -19.43 -6.64 5.44
CA LEU A 11 -18.69 -6.63 4.19
C LEU A 11 -17.63 -5.53 4.10
N THR A 12 -17.88 -4.37 4.73
CA THR A 12 -17.08 -3.16 4.49
C THR A 12 -16.13 -2.78 5.64
N SER A 13 -16.47 -3.10 6.91
CA SER A 13 -15.61 -2.73 8.05
C SER A 13 -14.31 -3.52 8.04
N VAL A 14 -13.18 -2.84 8.06
CA VAL A 14 -11.84 -3.47 8.14
C VAL A 14 -11.51 -3.87 9.58
N GLN A 15 -11.90 -3.05 10.54
CA GLN A 15 -11.53 -3.24 11.97
C GLN A 15 -12.36 -4.31 12.68
N LEU A 16 -13.53 -4.66 12.15
CA LEU A 16 -14.42 -5.63 12.80
C LEU A 16 -13.78 -7.03 12.95
N GLY A 17 -12.90 -7.41 12.05
CA GLY A 17 -12.21 -8.70 12.08
C GLY A 17 -13.15 -9.91 11.92
N ILE A 18 -12.59 -11.04 11.53
CA ILE A 18 -13.36 -12.27 11.26
C ILE A 18 -14.00 -12.82 12.54
N LYS A 19 -13.30 -12.78 13.67
CA LYS A 19 -13.81 -13.32 14.96
C LYS A 19 -15.12 -12.66 15.37
N ILE A 20 -15.19 -11.32 15.36
CA ILE A 20 -16.39 -10.58 15.77
C ILE A 20 -17.53 -10.82 14.79
N ARG A 21 -17.26 -10.93 13.47
CA ARG A 21 -18.26 -11.27 12.45
C ARG A 21 -18.88 -12.66 12.72
N VAL A 22 -18.05 -13.67 12.96
CA VAL A 22 -18.50 -15.04 13.23
C VAL A 22 -19.28 -15.10 14.53
N ILE A 23 -18.76 -14.54 15.63
CA ILE A 23 -19.45 -14.50 16.92
C ILE A 23 -20.78 -13.76 16.79
N GLY A 24 -20.81 -12.58 16.19
CA GLY A 24 -22.03 -11.81 15.99
C GLY A 24 -23.09 -12.54 15.17
N ALA A 25 -22.70 -13.31 14.15
CA ALA A 25 -23.63 -14.14 13.38
C ALA A 25 -24.20 -15.30 14.21
N LEU A 26 -23.36 -16.00 14.98
CA LEU A 26 -23.78 -17.16 15.81
C LEU A 26 -24.70 -16.75 16.97
N VAL A 27 -24.41 -15.63 17.64
CA VAL A 27 -25.21 -15.16 18.77
C VAL A 27 -26.43 -14.34 18.34
N GLY A 28 -26.60 -14.10 17.07
CA GLY A 28 -27.70 -13.28 16.52
C GLY A 28 -29.11 -13.75 16.92
N PHE A 29 -29.26 -15.04 17.24
CA PHE A 29 -30.52 -15.63 17.65
C PHE A 29 -30.75 -15.67 19.18
N VAL A 30 -29.74 -15.27 19.96
CA VAL A 30 -29.82 -15.25 21.45
C VAL A 30 -29.99 -13.78 21.89
N PRO A 31 -31.18 -13.38 22.43
CA PRO A 31 -31.52 -11.96 22.60
C PRO A 31 -30.48 -11.13 23.38
N ILE A 32 -30.07 -11.60 24.56
CA ILE A 32 -29.09 -10.87 25.39
C ILE A 32 -27.71 -10.86 24.76
N ALA A 33 -27.24 -11.99 24.25
CA ALA A 33 -25.94 -12.10 23.61
C ALA A 33 -25.86 -11.27 22.30
N ASN A 34 -26.97 -11.20 21.57
CA ASN A 34 -27.09 -10.35 20.38
C ASN A 34 -26.95 -8.86 20.73
N ILE A 35 -27.57 -8.38 21.80
CA ILE A 35 -27.44 -6.98 22.23
C ILE A 35 -25.97 -6.65 22.55
N ILE A 36 -25.28 -7.52 23.26
CA ILE A 36 -23.87 -7.35 23.60
C ILE A 36 -23.02 -7.31 22.31
N ALA A 37 -23.25 -8.26 21.39
CA ALA A 37 -22.55 -8.29 20.10
C ALA A 37 -22.79 -7.01 19.28
N LEU A 38 -24.03 -6.52 19.22
CA LEU A 38 -24.38 -5.26 18.57
C LEU A 38 -23.65 -4.05 19.17
N ILE A 39 -23.57 -3.98 20.49
CA ILE A 39 -22.82 -2.90 21.17
C ILE A 39 -21.35 -2.93 20.76
N VAL A 40 -20.73 -4.10 20.73
CA VAL A 40 -19.33 -4.25 20.29
C VAL A 40 -19.16 -3.84 18.84
N ILE A 41 -20.04 -4.31 17.96
CA ILE A 41 -20.02 -3.97 16.53
C ILE A 41 -20.16 -2.45 16.34
N ILE A 42 -21.16 -1.84 16.96
CA ILE A 42 -21.43 -0.40 16.87
C ILE A 42 -20.23 0.41 17.37
N ARG A 43 -19.64 0.06 18.51
CA ARG A 43 -18.46 0.76 19.04
C ARG A 43 -17.28 0.65 18.11
N THR A 44 -16.98 -0.54 17.59
CA THR A 44 -15.87 -0.77 16.66
C THR A 44 -16.05 0.05 15.38
N VAL A 45 -17.22 -0.04 14.75
CA VAL A 45 -17.50 0.67 13.49
C VAL A 45 -17.58 2.18 13.69
N SER A 46 -18.16 2.65 14.79
CA SER A 46 -18.18 4.09 15.11
C SER A 46 -16.77 4.64 15.32
N GLY A 47 -15.89 3.86 15.97
CA GLY A 47 -14.47 4.20 16.09
C GLY A 47 -13.76 4.26 14.75
N GLU A 48 -14.01 3.29 13.87
CA GLU A 48 -13.47 3.25 12.50
C GLU A 48 -13.93 4.47 11.67
N ILE A 49 -15.24 4.77 11.69
CA ILE A 49 -15.80 5.92 10.97
C ILE A 49 -15.17 7.23 11.46
N ARG A 50 -15.06 7.40 12.78
CA ARG A 50 -14.44 8.61 13.35
C ARG A 50 -13.00 8.75 12.91
N PHE A 51 -12.20 7.68 13.02
CA PHE A 51 -10.81 7.67 12.60
C PHE A 51 -10.65 8.02 11.10
N GLU A 52 -11.46 7.36 10.23
CA GLU A 52 -11.40 7.61 8.79
C GLU A 52 -11.85 9.03 8.43
N SER A 53 -12.90 9.54 9.09
CA SER A 53 -13.38 10.91 8.87
C SER A 53 -12.35 11.96 9.29
N GLU A 54 -11.71 11.77 10.45
CA GLU A 54 -10.65 12.66 10.91
C GLU A 54 -9.43 12.62 9.98
N ARG A 55 -9.08 11.43 9.47
CA ARG A 55 -7.99 11.24 8.51
C ARG A 55 -8.28 11.99 7.19
N ILE A 56 -9.49 11.83 6.65
CA ILE A 56 -9.90 12.52 5.42
C ILE A 56 -9.83 14.04 5.62
N ARG A 57 -10.43 14.55 6.69
CA ARG A 57 -10.39 15.99 7.02
C ARG A 57 -8.96 16.50 7.17
N ARG A 58 -8.08 15.73 7.82
CA ARG A 58 -6.66 16.10 7.98
C ARG A 58 -5.94 16.16 6.64
N ASN A 59 -6.21 15.22 5.74
CA ASN A 59 -5.63 15.23 4.39
C ASN A 59 -6.15 16.40 3.55
N GLU A 60 -7.43 16.72 3.62
CA GLU A 60 -8.02 17.88 2.94
C GLU A 60 -7.39 19.19 3.43
N ASN A 61 -7.28 19.38 4.75
CA ASN A 61 -6.66 20.58 5.34
C ASN A 61 -5.17 20.75 4.99
N ARG A 62 -4.48 19.64 4.65
CA ARG A 62 -3.06 19.69 4.26
C ARG A 62 -2.84 19.78 2.76
N ARG A 63 -3.87 19.63 1.96
CA ARG A 63 -3.79 19.58 0.50
C ARG A 63 -3.04 20.76 -0.09
N ASP A 64 -3.37 21.95 0.37
CA ASP A 64 -2.79 23.20 -0.14
C ASP A 64 -1.33 23.38 0.29
N LEU A 65 -0.92 22.74 1.38
CA LEU A 65 0.47 22.74 1.85
C LEU A 65 1.39 21.88 0.98
N ARG A 66 0.86 20.98 0.14
CA ARG A 66 1.60 20.11 -0.78
C ARG A 66 2.80 19.42 -0.13
N ILE A 67 2.65 18.93 1.09
CA ILE A 67 3.75 18.42 1.93
C ILE A 67 4.51 17.22 1.33
N CYS A 68 3.94 16.58 0.30
CA CYS A 68 4.57 15.48 -0.43
C CYS A 68 5.09 15.90 -1.81
N ASP A 69 5.12 17.20 -2.12
CA ASP A 69 5.70 17.72 -3.36
C ASP A 69 7.23 17.74 -3.26
N THR A 70 7.83 16.63 -3.66
CA THR A 70 9.27 16.46 -3.63
C THR A 70 9.92 16.90 -4.94
N ARG A 71 11.18 17.38 -4.88
CA ARG A 71 11.95 17.78 -6.07
C ARG A 71 11.93 16.71 -7.16
N TYR A 72 12.10 15.45 -6.79
CA TYR A 72 12.10 14.31 -7.71
C TYR A 72 10.83 13.47 -7.52
N PRO A 73 10.25 12.91 -8.60
CA PRO A 73 9.10 12.04 -8.50
C PRO A 73 9.39 10.79 -7.66
N ILE A 74 8.33 10.18 -7.14
CA ILE A 74 8.39 8.95 -6.36
C ILE A 74 8.10 7.77 -7.28
N LEU A 75 8.99 6.76 -7.28
CA LEU A 75 8.74 5.45 -7.88
C LEU A 75 8.43 4.44 -6.78
N MET A 76 7.24 3.86 -6.83
CA MET A 76 6.80 2.81 -5.91
C MET A 76 7.09 1.43 -6.50
N VAL A 77 7.87 0.61 -5.78
CA VAL A 77 8.33 -0.71 -6.21
C VAL A 77 7.74 -1.78 -5.30
N HIS A 78 6.83 -2.58 -5.85
CA HIS A 78 6.13 -3.63 -5.09
C HIS A 78 7.00 -4.87 -4.82
N GLY A 79 6.50 -5.75 -3.95
CA GLY A 79 7.15 -7.04 -3.61
C GLY A 79 6.63 -8.20 -4.44
N VAL A 80 6.62 -9.40 -3.83
CA VAL A 80 6.19 -10.67 -4.44
C VAL A 80 4.68 -10.74 -4.63
N PHE A 81 4.21 -11.51 -5.60
CA PHE A 81 2.84 -11.91 -5.91
C PHE A 81 1.92 -10.87 -6.55
N PHE A 82 2.16 -9.59 -6.36
CA PHE A 82 1.29 -8.55 -6.90
C PHE A 82 2.07 -7.63 -7.83
N ARG A 83 1.46 -7.33 -8.97
CA ARG A 83 1.84 -6.19 -9.82
C ARG A 83 1.04 -4.97 -9.37
N ASP A 84 1.38 -3.80 -9.90
CA ASP A 84 0.65 -2.56 -9.65
C ASP A 84 -0.73 -2.55 -10.34
N TYR A 85 -1.51 -3.61 -10.14
CA TYR A 85 -2.88 -3.71 -10.62
C TYR A 85 -3.81 -2.77 -9.85
N LYS A 86 -4.84 -2.30 -10.53
CA LYS A 86 -5.88 -1.49 -9.88
C LYS A 86 -6.67 -2.28 -8.85
N PHE A 87 -6.78 -3.60 -9.04
CA PHE A 87 -7.49 -4.48 -8.12
C PHE A 87 -6.92 -5.93 -8.20
N PRO A 88 -6.50 -6.57 -7.08
CA PRO A 88 -6.30 -5.95 -5.77
C PRO A 88 -5.14 -4.94 -5.79
N ASN A 89 -5.35 -3.78 -5.18
CA ASN A 89 -4.35 -2.73 -5.14
C ASN A 89 -3.28 -3.02 -4.08
N TYR A 90 -2.05 -3.29 -4.51
CA TYR A 90 -0.92 -3.58 -3.62
C TYR A 90 -0.66 -2.49 -2.58
N TRP A 91 -0.73 -1.24 -2.99
CA TRP A 91 -0.40 -0.09 -2.16
C TRP A 91 -1.58 0.49 -1.37
N GLY A 92 -2.78 -0.08 -1.57
CA GLY A 92 -3.99 0.41 -0.93
C GLY A 92 -4.24 1.89 -1.22
N ARG A 93 -4.46 2.66 -0.16
CA ARG A 93 -4.76 4.10 -0.23
C ARG A 93 -3.53 5.01 -0.35
N ILE A 94 -2.32 4.49 -0.09
CA ILE A 94 -1.09 5.29 0.01
C ILE A 94 -0.84 6.17 -1.22
N PRO A 95 -0.89 5.65 -2.48
CA PRO A 95 -0.65 6.47 -3.65
C PRO A 95 -1.65 7.63 -3.79
N LYS A 96 -2.92 7.39 -3.43
CA LYS A 96 -3.95 8.43 -3.49
C LYS A 96 -3.66 9.55 -2.48
N GLU A 97 -3.31 9.19 -1.26
CA GLU A 97 -2.99 10.17 -0.20
C GLU A 97 -1.74 10.98 -0.54
N LEU A 98 -0.69 10.34 -1.04
CA LEU A 98 0.53 11.03 -1.46
C LEU A 98 0.25 12.02 -2.62
N LYS A 99 -0.53 11.59 -3.63
CA LYS A 99 -0.93 12.46 -4.75
C LYS A 99 -1.78 13.64 -4.29
N THR A 100 -2.73 13.42 -3.39
CA THR A 100 -3.55 14.51 -2.81
C THR A 100 -2.68 15.56 -2.13
N ASN A 101 -1.56 15.16 -1.53
CA ASN A 101 -0.59 16.04 -0.89
C ASN A 101 0.55 16.49 -1.82
N GLY A 102 0.40 16.40 -3.13
CA GLY A 102 1.29 17.00 -4.14
C GLY A 102 2.32 16.05 -4.76
N ALA A 103 2.42 14.78 -4.35
CA ALA A 103 3.42 13.86 -4.89
C ALA A 103 3.16 13.49 -6.35
N ARG A 104 4.22 13.41 -7.13
CA ARG A 104 4.25 12.81 -8.47
C ARG A 104 4.69 11.35 -8.33
N ILE A 105 3.79 10.40 -8.65
CA ILE A 105 4.00 8.97 -8.39
C ILE A 105 4.00 8.17 -9.68
N TYR A 106 5.00 7.30 -9.79
CA TYR A 106 5.15 6.25 -10.78
C TYR A 106 5.20 4.88 -10.11
N PHE A 107 4.98 3.82 -10.89
CA PHE A 107 5.02 2.43 -10.43
C PHE A 107 6.07 1.65 -11.21
N GLY A 108 6.75 0.73 -10.50
CA GLY A 108 7.79 -0.10 -11.05
C GLY A 108 7.28 -1.08 -12.10
N ASN A 109 6.13 -1.72 -11.85
CA ASN A 109 5.47 -2.69 -12.72
C ASN A 109 6.37 -3.88 -13.12
N GLN A 110 7.45 -4.15 -12.37
CA GLN A 110 8.36 -5.27 -12.62
C GLN A 110 7.66 -6.60 -12.33
N GLN A 111 8.18 -7.70 -12.90
CA GLN A 111 7.69 -9.05 -12.62
C GLN A 111 7.92 -9.42 -11.15
N SER A 112 6.83 -9.69 -10.43
CA SER A 112 6.89 -9.99 -8.99
C SER A 112 7.44 -11.37 -8.67
N ALA A 113 7.20 -12.36 -9.54
CA ALA A 113 7.57 -13.77 -9.36
C ALA A 113 8.91 -14.15 -10.00
N SER A 114 9.57 -13.24 -10.70
CA SER A 114 10.88 -13.47 -11.33
C SER A 114 12.02 -13.38 -10.32
N SER A 115 13.20 -13.81 -10.73
CA SER A 115 14.43 -13.65 -9.94
C SER A 115 14.69 -12.18 -9.62
N VAL A 116 15.45 -11.89 -8.56
CA VAL A 116 15.87 -10.53 -8.22
C VAL A 116 16.64 -9.89 -9.38
N ALA A 117 17.45 -10.68 -10.09
CA ALA A 117 18.23 -10.20 -11.22
C ALA A 117 17.35 -9.78 -12.41
N ASP A 118 16.34 -10.59 -12.76
CA ASP A 118 15.42 -10.28 -13.86
C ASP A 118 14.52 -9.09 -13.53
N SER A 119 13.90 -9.12 -12.35
CA SER A 119 13.08 -8.00 -11.85
C SER A 119 13.89 -6.71 -11.76
N GLY A 120 15.15 -6.79 -11.33
CA GLY A 120 16.05 -5.65 -11.25
C GLY A 120 16.41 -5.06 -12.62
N ARG A 121 16.65 -5.91 -13.64
CA ARG A 121 16.88 -5.46 -15.03
C ARG A 121 15.63 -4.79 -15.62
N GLU A 122 14.45 -5.38 -15.41
CA GLU A 122 13.17 -4.81 -15.87
C GLU A 122 12.93 -3.45 -15.20
N LEU A 123 13.15 -3.37 -13.88
CA LEU A 123 13.01 -2.14 -13.10
C LEU A 123 13.98 -1.04 -13.58
N ALA A 124 15.22 -1.41 -13.88
CA ALA A 124 16.20 -0.46 -14.43
C ALA A 124 15.76 0.11 -15.80
N GLY A 125 15.21 -0.72 -16.67
CA GLY A 125 14.61 -0.26 -17.93
C GLY A 125 13.46 0.71 -17.70
N ARG A 126 12.59 0.40 -16.72
CA ARG A 126 11.47 1.27 -16.33
C ARG A 126 11.95 2.62 -15.80
N ILE A 127 12.97 2.64 -14.95
CA ILE A 127 13.57 3.86 -14.40
C ILE A 127 14.14 4.73 -15.52
N LYS A 128 14.95 4.16 -16.42
CA LYS A 128 15.51 4.87 -17.57
C LYS A 128 14.42 5.51 -18.44
N LYS A 129 13.34 4.75 -18.68
CA LYS A 129 12.17 5.23 -19.44
C LYS A 129 11.49 6.42 -18.75
N ILE A 130 11.19 6.33 -17.43
CA ILE A 130 10.55 7.42 -16.69
C ILE A 130 11.43 8.67 -16.72
N VAL A 131 12.73 8.53 -16.45
CA VAL A 131 13.66 9.66 -16.46
C VAL A 131 13.74 10.33 -17.83
N SER A 132 13.80 9.56 -18.92
CA SER A 132 13.83 10.11 -20.28
C SER A 132 12.53 10.78 -20.69
N GLU A 133 11.38 10.18 -20.38
CA GLU A 133 10.06 10.72 -20.75
C GLU A 133 9.68 11.98 -19.97
N THR A 134 10.13 12.08 -18.70
CA THR A 134 9.74 13.18 -17.81
C THR A 134 10.79 14.27 -17.66
N GLY A 135 12.02 14.00 -18.06
CA GLY A 135 13.16 14.92 -17.86
C GLY A 135 13.49 15.16 -16.38
N CYS A 136 12.99 14.34 -15.45
CA CYS A 136 13.14 14.59 -14.00
C CYS A 136 14.56 14.41 -13.47
N GLY A 137 15.47 13.82 -14.26
CA GLY A 137 16.86 13.52 -13.91
C GLY A 137 17.01 12.41 -12.88
N LYS A 138 16.28 12.47 -11.75
CA LYS A 138 16.35 11.48 -10.67
C LYS A 138 14.97 11.08 -10.15
N LEU A 139 14.91 9.96 -9.42
CA LEU A 139 13.72 9.44 -8.76
C LEU A 139 13.99 9.17 -7.26
N ASN A 140 12.98 9.39 -6.43
CA ASN A 140 12.92 8.87 -5.08
C ASN A 140 12.24 7.50 -5.13
N ILE A 141 12.85 6.49 -4.53
CA ILE A 141 12.33 5.12 -4.55
C ILE A 141 11.69 4.78 -3.21
N ILE A 142 10.49 4.22 -3.26
CA ILE A 142 9.86 3.55 -2.10
C ILE A 142 9.64 2.10 -2.51
N ALA A 143 10.40 1.19 -1.91
CA ALA A 143 10.39 -0.22 -2.27
C ALA A 143 9.93 -1.08 -1.09
N HIS A 144 9.00 -2.00 -1.34
CA HIS A 144 8.48 -2.91 -0.31
C HIS A 144 8.92 -4.35 -0.57
N SER A 145 9.29 -5.06 0.51
CA SER A 145 9.61 -6.49 0.49
C SER A 145 10.70 -6.83 -0.54
N LYS A 146 10.48 -7.80 -1.44
CA LYS A 146 11.39 -8.19 -2.53
C LYS A 146 11.78 -6.99 -3.42
N GLY A 147 10.88 -6.00 -3.62
CA GLY A 147 11.17 -4.82 -4.42
C GLY A 147 12.39 -4.03 -3.95
N GLY A 148 12.71 -4.08 -2.66
CA GLY A 148 13.95 -3.51 -2.14
C GLY A 148 15.21 -4.28 -2.54
N LEU A 149 15.11 -5.59 -2.80
CA LEU A 149 16.21 -6.37 -3.38
C LEU A 149 16.35 -6.08 -4.87
N ASP A 150 15.22 -5.96 -5.58
CA ASP A 150 15.19 -5.66 -7.01
C ASP A 150 15.86 -4.31 -7.30
N ILE A 151 15.53 -3.26 -6.52
CA ILE A 151 16.18 -1.94 -6.70
C ILE A 151 17.66 -1.96 -6.32
N ARG A 152 18.06 -2.69 -5.28
CA ARG A 152 19.47 -2.86 -4.93
C ARG A 152 20.25 -3.50 -6.07
N TYR A 153 19.72 -4.57 -6.67
CA TYR A 153 20.32 -5.19 -7.83
C TYR A 153 20.42 -4.22 -9.00
N ALA A 154 19.34 -3.51 -9.32
CA ALA A 154 19.29 -2.54 -10.39
C ALA A 154 20.36 -1.44 -10.22
N MET A 155 20.53 -0.92 -9.02
CA MET A 155 21.56 0.08 -8.71
C MET A 155 22.98 -0.49 -8.84
N SER A 156 23.20 -1.72 -8.35
CA SER A 156 24.55 -2.30 -8.31
C SER A 156 25.04 -2.79 -9.69
N TYR A 157 24.12 -3.28 -10.53
CA TYR A 157 24.49 -4.00 -11.76
C TYR A 157 23.93 -3.43 -13.06
N CYS A 158 22.98 -2.49 -13.04
CA CYS A 158 22.31 -1.98 -14.24
C CYS A 158 22.63 -0.52 -14.58
N GLY A 159 23.58 0.11 -13.87
CA GLY A 159 24.07 1.46 -14.18
C GLY A 159 23.02 2.56 -14.03
N ILE A 160 22.15 2.50 -13.02
CA ILE A 160 21.10 3.50 -12.79
C ILE A 160 21.30 4.34 -11.50
N SER A 161 22.40 4.14 -10.79
CA SER A 161 22.63 4.80 -9.49
C SER A 161 22.53 6.32 -9.57
N GLU A 162 23.02 6.92 -10.63
CA GLU A 162 22.96 8.37 -10.86
C GLU A 162 21.53 8.91 -11.09
N MET A 163 20.58 8.03 -11.47
CA MET A 163 19.16 8.35 -11.65
C MET A 163 18.35 8.22 -10.34
N ILE A 164 18.99 7.86 -9.24
CA ILE A 164 18.33 7.66 -7.95
C ILE A 164 18.75 8.78 -7.00
N ALA A 165 17.77 9.46 -6.43
CA ALA A 165 17.97 10.50 -5.42
C ALA A 165 17.96 9.92 -4.00
N SER A 166 17.04 9.00 -3.73
CA SER A 166 16.90 8.32 -2.44
C SER A 166 16.25 6.96 -2.60
N VAL A 167 16.53 6.04 -1.66
CA VAL A 167 15.87 4.74 -1.58
C VAL A 167 15.38 4.52 -0.15
N THR A 168 14.07 4.32 -0.01
CA THR A 168 13.44 3.88 1.22
C THR A 168 12.93 2.46 1.04
N THR A 169 13.38 1.54 1.87
CA THR A 169 12.94 0.15 1.84
C THR A 169 12.04 -0.15 3.04
N ILE A 170 10.93 -0.86 2.78
CA ILE A 170 9.94 -1.23 3.77
C ILE A 170 9.90 -2.76 3.84
N ASN A 171 10.20 -3.33 5.00
CA ASN A 171 10.17 -4.78 5.26
C ASN A 171 10.96 -5.61 4.22
N THR A 172 12.04 -5.07 3.69
CA THR A 172 12.90 -5.77 2.71
C THR A 172 13.82 -6.76 3.42
N PRO A 173 13.86 -8.03 2.99
CA PRO A 173 14.71 -9.06 3.59
C PRO A 173 16.16 -8.92 3.11
N HIS A 174 16.87 -7.86 3.53
CA HIS A 174 18.22 -7.52 3.08
C HIS A 174 19.31 -8.59 3.36
N ARG A 175 19.05 -9.50 4.30
CA ARG A 175 19.94 -10.62 4.67
C ARG A 175 19.39 -11.98 4.22
N GLY A 176 18.45 -11.98 3.27
CA GLY A 176 17.76 -13.19 2.84
C GLY A 176 16.51 -13.50 3.67
N CYS A 177 15.81 -14.52 3.25
CA CYS A 177 14.59 -15.01 3.91
C CYS A 177 14.59 -16.53 3.84
N LYS A 178 14.71 -17.22 4.98
CA LYS A 178 14.71 -18.69 5.06
C LYS A 178 13.49 -19.34 4.40
N PHE A 179 12.34 -18.67 4.43
CA PHE A 179 11.12 -19.17 3.79
C PHE A 179 11.22 -19.24 2.25
N ALA A 180 12.10 -18.47 1.64
CA ALA A 180 12.26 -18.44 0.17
C ALA A 180 13.32 -19.46 -0.33
N GLU A 181 13.87 -20.26 0.56
CA GLU A 181 14.86 -21.32 0.25
C GLU A 181 14.19 -22.69 -0.01
N TYR A 182 12.83 -22.80 0.12
CA TYR A 182 12.07 -24.04 -0.06
C TYR A 182 11.23 -24.00 -1.34
#